data_836badd7b982ff069689bd25fb671787
#
_entry.id   836badd7b982ff069689bd25fb671787
#
_cell.length_a   1.000
_cell.length_b   1.000
_cell.length_c   1.000
_cell.angle_alpha   90.00
_cell.angle_beta   90.00
_cell.angle_gamma   90.00
#
_symmetry.space_group_name_H-M   'P 1'
#
loop_
_entity.id
_entity.type
_entity.pdbx_description
1 polymer ?
#
loop_
_entity_poly.entity_id
_entity_poly.type
_entity_poly.pdbx_seq_one_letter_code
_entity_poly.pdbx_strand_id
1 'polypeptide(L)'
;VLNPLGVPSRMNVGQILETHLGWACSELGEKINLLLNDYQKKIKTVSQAKDALSSIYNDKELEKEIQNLNNNELDEVLKNLIHGVPIATPVFDGASVDDVTDMLKFAGLPESGQTALYDGRTGEKFDREVTVGIIYMLKLYHMVDDKIHARSTGPYSLVTQQPLGGKAQFGGQRFGEMEVWALEAYGAAYTLQEILTVKSDDVAGRTKVYETIVKGDDDFESGIPESFNVLVKEIRSLALNLELN
;
A
#
# COMPACT_ATOMS: atom_id res chain seq x y z
N VAL A 1 -11.45 2.77 10.79
CA VAL A 1 -12.50 3.07 9.81
C VAL A 1 -11.88 3.19 8.44
N LEU A 2 -12.38 2.40 7.48
CA LEU A 2 -11.92 2.41 6.08
C LEU A 2 -13.00 3.00 5.17
N ASN A 3 -12.55 3.69 4.11
CA ASN A 3 -13.46 4.23 3.11
C ASN A 3 -13.99 3.10 2.20
N PRO A 4 -15.31 2.84 2.13
CA PRO A 4 -15.88 1.78 1.31
C PRO A 4 -15.67 1.99 -0.19
N LEU A 5 -15.51 3.23 -0.66
CA LEU A 5 -15.23 3.54 -2.07
C LEU A 5 -13.87 3.03 -2.54
N GLY A 6 -12.93 2.80 -1.64
CA GLY A 6 -11.62 2.25 -1.96
C GLY A 6 -11.63 0.78 -2.36
N VAL A 7 -12.69 0.03 -2.06
CA VAL A 7 -12.80 -1.40 -2.39
C VAL A 7 -13.19 -1.62 -3.85
N PRO A 8 -14.31 -1.07 -4.38
CA PRO A 8 -14.69 -1.27 -5.77
C PRO A 8 -13.68 -0.69 -6.76
N SER A 9 -13.13 0.50 -6.46
CA SER A 9 -12.18 1.18 -7.34
C SER A 9 -10.85 0.44 -7.49
N ARG A 10 -10.45 -0.33 -6.48
CA ARG A 10 -9.19 -1.11 -6.47
C ARG A 10 -9.40 -2.60 -6.72
N MET A 11 -10.63 -3.06 -6.91
CA MET A 11 -10.99 -4.45 -7.20
C MET A 11 -10.49 -5.47 -6.15
N ASN A 12 -10.34 -5.05 -4.90
CA ASN A 12 -9.82 -5.87 -3.79
C ASN A 12 -10.93 -6.42 -2.90
N VAL A 13 -11.91 -7.11 -3.49
CA VAL A 13 -13.07 -7.69 -2.77
C VAL A 13 -12.65 -8.71 -1.71
N GLY A 14 -11.53 -9.40 -1.91
CA GLY A 14 -10.97 -10.32 -0.92
C GLY A 14 -10.74 -9.71 0.47
N GLN A 15 -10.55 -8.40 0.56
CA GLN A 15 -10.43 -7.68 1.82
C GLN A 15 -11.72 -7.77 2.66
N ILE A 16 -12.88 -7.76 2.05
CA ILE A 16 -14.17 -7.89 2.75
C ILE A 16 -14.33 -9.32 3.28
N LEU A 17 -14.02 -10.32 2.46
CA LEU A 17 -14.08 -11.73 2.87
C LEU A 17 -13.10 -12.01 4.02
N GLU A 18 -11.89 -11.47 3.95
CA GLU A 18 -10.92 -11.53 5.06
C GLU A 18 -11.48 -10.92 6.35
N THR A 19 -12.14 -9.77 6.26
CA THR A 19 -12.74 -9.08 7.40
C THR A 19 -13.85 -9.93 8.04
N HIS A 20 -14.71 -10.54 7.24
CA HIS A 20 -15.77 -11.44 7.71
C HIS A 20 -15.21 -12.69 8.39
N LEU A 21 -14.24 -13.34 7.73
CA LEU A 21 -13.60 -14.53 8.28
C LEU A 21 -12.84 -14.21 9.58
N GLY A 22 -12.14 -13.07 9.62
CA GLY A 22 -11.45 -12.61 10.82
C GLY A 22 -12.40 -12.38 12.00
N TRP A 23 -13.60 -11.87 11.75
CA TRP A 23 -14.63 -11.74 12.78
C TRP A 23 -15.10 -13.11 13.28
N ALA A 24 -15.41 -14.01 12.36
CA ALA A 24 -15.79 -15.40 12.72
C ALA A 24 -14.70 -16.10 13.55
N CYS A 25 -13.43 -15.96 13.16
CA CYS A 25 -12.30 -16.55 13.89
C CYS A 25 -12.15 -15.99 15.31
N SER A 26 -12.39 -14.70 15.50
CA SER A 26 -12.35 -14.08 16.83
C SER A 26 -13.47 -14.58 17.73
N GLU A 27 -14.70 -14.63 17.24
CA GLU A 27 -15.86 -15.13 17.99
C GLU A 27 -15.73 -16.63 18.33
N LEU A 28 -15.16 -17.41 17.42
CA LEU A 28 -14.84 -18.80 17.71
C LEU A 28 -13.80 -18.93 18.83
N GLY A 29 -12.82 -18.03 18.90
CA GLY A 29 -11.88 -17.95 20.02
C GLY A 29 -12.58 -17.69 21.37
N GLU A 30 -13.57 -16.78 21.40
CA GLU A 30 -14.37 -16.55 22.61
C GLU A 30 -15.20 -17.79 23.00
N LYS A 31 -15.79 -18.50 22.03
CA LYS A 31 -16.48 -19.78 22.29
C LYS A 31 -15.54 -20.82 22.87
N ILE A 32 -14.32 -20.93 22.35
CA ILE A 32 -13.29 -21.84 22.89
C ILE A 32 -12.91 -21.45 24.31
N ASN A 33 -12.81 -20.16 24.62
CA ASN A 33 -12.55 -19.70 25.98
C ASN A 33 -13.66 -20.12 26.97
N LEU A 34 -14.92 -20.02 26.55
CA LEU A 34 -16.04 -20.54 27.34
C LEU A 34 -15.95 -22.07 27.52
N LEU A 35 -15.60 -22.80 26.44
CA LEU A 35 -15.38 -24.25 26.52
C LEU A 35 -14.24 -24.63 27.48
N LEU A 36 -13.14 -23.89 27.47
CA LEU A 36 -12.01 -24.12 28.38
C LEU A 36 -12.42 -23.88 29.84
N ASN A 37 -13.16 -22.81 30.10
CA ASN A 37 -13.68 -22.54 31.44
C ASN A 37 -14.63 -23.61 31.94
N ASP A 38 -15.50 -24.16 31.08
CA ASP A 38 -16.42 -25.23 31.40
C ASP A 38 -15.67 -26.57 31.63
N TYR A 39 -14.64 -26.82 30.81
CA TYR A 39 -13.75 -27.96 30.94
C TYR A 39 -12.98 -27.91 32.25
N GLN A 40 -12.37 -26.79 32.61
CA GLN A 40 -11.64 -26.60 33.87
C GLN A 40 -12.55 -26.75 35.11
N LYS A 41 -13.80 -26.29 35.00
CA LYS A 41 -14.83 -26.49 36.03
C LYS A 41 -15.40 -27.94 36.06
N LYS A 42 -14.93 -28.83 35.20
CA LYS A 42 -15.41 -30.20 35.03
C LYS A 42 -16.90 -30.33 34.67
N ILE A 43 -17.45 -29.30 34.02
CA ILE A 43 -18.82 -29.29 33.51
C ILE A 43 -18.91 -30.09 32.19
N LYS A 44 -17.89 -29.98 31.34
CA LYS A 44 -17.79 -30.74 30.10
C LYS A 44 -16.69 -31.78 30.14
N THR A 45 -16.88 -32.87 29.37
CA THR A 45 -15.91 -33.95 29.26
C THR A 45 -14.87 -33.64 28.20
N VAL A 46 -13.71 -34.33 28.29
CA VAL A 46 -12.62 -34.23 27.28
C VAL A 46 -13.11 -34.54 25.87
N SER A 47 -13.99 -35.53 25.72
CA SER A 47 -14.58 -35.89 24.42
C SER A 47 -15.37 -34.73 23.82
N GLN A 48 -16.23 -34.07 24.59
CA GLN A 48 -17.01 -32.95 24.12
C GLN A 48 -16.17 -31.72 23.70
N ALA A 49 -15.03 -31.50 24.37
CA ALA A 49 -14.08 -30.46 23.96
C ALA A 49 -13.38 -30.81 22.65
N LYS A 50 -12.98 -32.04 22.46
CA LYS A 50 -12.38 -32.54 21.21
C LYS A 50 -13.36 -32.49 20.04
N ASP A 51 -14.61 -32.90 20.24
CA ASP A 51 -15.65 -32.84 19.22
C ASP A 51 -15.96 -31.41 18.79
N ALA A 52 -15.97 -30.47 19.74
CA ALA A 52 -16.15 -29.05 19.45
C ALA A 52 -14.99 -28.47 18.64
N LEU A 53 -13.74 -28.83 18.94
CA LEU A 53 -12.58 -28.41 18.14
C LEU A 53 -12.60 -29.04 16.75
N SER A 54 -12.94 -30.32 16.61
CA SER A 54 -13.05 -30.98 15.30
C SER A 54 -14.09 -30.33 14.41
N SER A 55 -15.20 -29.85 14.98
CA SER A 55 -16.25 -29.18 14.22
C SER A 55 -15.85 -27.81 13.67
N ILE A 56 -14.85 -27.15 14.26
CA ILE A 56 -14.36 -25.85 13.82
C ILE A 56 -13.58 -25.97 12.50
N TYR A 57 -12.70 -26.95 12.42
CA TYR A 57 -11.80 -27.09 11.27
C TYR A 57 -12.38 -27.92 10.12
N ASN A 58 -13.36 -28.77 10.40
CA ASN A 58 -14.04 -29.64 9.41
C ASN A 58 -13.08 -30.41 8.48
N ASP A 59 -11.91 -30.77 9.01
CA ASP A 59 -10.87 -31.51 8.30
C ASP A 59 -10.65 -32.87 8.91
N LYS A 60 -10.76 -33.94 8.10
CA LYS A 60 -10.65 -35.35 8.54
C LYS A 60 -9.25 -35.72 9.02
N GLU A 61 -8.20 -35.04 8.57
CA GLU A 61 -6.83 -35.33 9.04
C GLU A 61 -6.62 -34.67 10.41
N LEU A 62 -6.98 -33.41 10.56
CA LEU A 62 -6.95 -32.69 11.83
C LEU A 62 -7.87 -33.33 12.89
N GLU A 63 -9.02 -33.83 12.50
CA GLU A 63 -9.92 -34.56 13.40
C GLU A 63 -9.23 -35.77 14.08
N LYS A 64 -8.49 -36.54 13.30
CA LYS A 64 -7.72 -37.71 13.86
C LYS A 64 -6.61 -37.24 14.80
N GLU A 65 -5.92 -36.16 14.46
CA GLU A 65 -4.88 -35.60 15.32
C GLU A 65 -5.47 -35.06 16.64
N ILE A 66 -6.58 -34.31 16.57
CA ILE A 66 -7.29 -33.81 17.75
C ILE A 66 -7.77 -34.93 18.67
N GLN A 67 -8.29 -36.01 18.09
CA GLN A 67 -8.75 -37.17 18.89
C GLN A 67 -7.59 -37.88 19.61
N ASN A 68 -6.38 -37.84 19.06
CA ASN A 68 -5.20 -38.47 19.64
C ASN A 68 -4.47 -37.59 20.69
N LEU A 69 -4.85 -36.31 20.87
CA LEU A 69 -4.22 -35.41 21.84
C LEU A 69 -4.36 -35.93 23.29
N ASN A 70 -3.30 -35.75 24.06
CA ASN A 70 -3.33 -35.96 25.52
C ASN A 70 -4.04 -34.77 26.22
N ASN A 71 -4.46 -34.94 27.46
CA ASN A 71 -5.15 -33.90 28.21
C ASN A 71 -4.31 -32.63 28.38
N ASN A 72 -2.99 -32.76 28.59
CA ASN A 72 -2.10 -31.59 28.73
C ASN A 72 -1.91 -30.84 27.40
N GLU A 73 -1.80 -31.60 26.30
CA GLU A 73 -1.71 -31.04 24.94
C GLU A 73 -3.01 -30.34 24.55
N LEU A 74 -4.15 -30.95 24.89
CA LEU A 74 -5.46 -30.32 24.66
C LEU A 74 -5.60 -29.00 25.40
N ASP A 75 -5.17 -28.91 26.66
CA ASP A 75 -5.17 -27.69 27.44
C ASP A 75 -4.29 -26.58 26.81
N GLU A 76 -3.14 -26.97 26.27
CA GLU A 76 -2.22 -26.05 25.60
C GLU A 76 -2.82 -25.54 24.29
N VAL A 77 -3.40 -26.40 23.47
CA VAL A 77 -4.08 -26.04 22.23
C VAL A 77 -5.26 -25.09 22.52
N LEU A 78 -6.11 -25.43 23.48
CA LEU A 78 -7.24 -24.56 23.85
C LEU A 78 -6.78 -23.19 24.34
N LYS A 79 -5.71 -23.10 25.12
CA LYS A 79 -5.13 -21.81 25.56
C LYS A 79 -4.61 -20.98 24.42
N ASN A 80 -4.00 -21.61 23.41
CA ASN A 80 -3.47 -20.89 22.25
C ASN A 80 -4.58 -20.33 21.34
N LEU A 81 -5.76 -20.99 21.33
CA LEU A 81 -6.90 -20.60 20.49
C LEU A 81 -7.83 -19.57 21.14
N ILE A 82 -7.64 -19.19 22.39
CA ILE A 82 -8.50 -18.21 23.12
C ILE A 82 -8.58 -16.86 22.38
N HIS A 83 -7.48 -16.44 21.78
CA HIS A 83 -7.39 -15.15 21.09
C HIS A 83 -7.92 -15.15 19.65
N GLY A 84 -8.36 -16.29 19.17
CA GLY A 84 -8.89 -16.50 17.84
C GLY A 84 -8.35 -17.76 17.20
N VAL A 85 -9.13 -18.33 16.30
CA VAL A 85 -8.78 -19.52 15.55
C VAL A 85 -7.96 -19.14 14.32
N PRO A 86 -6.70 -19.59 14.17
CA PRO A 86 -5.93 -19.33 12.96
C PRO A 86 -6.46 -20.21 11.82
N ILE A 87 -6.80 -19.57 10.70
CA ILE A 87 -7.20 -20.22 9.46
C ILE A 87 -6.27 -19.79 8.35
N ALA A 88 -5.76 -20.73 7.58
CA ALA A 88 -4.95 -20.51 6.41
C ALA A 88 -5.49 -21.32 5.24
N THR A 89 -5.53 -20.71 4.05
CA THR A 89 -5.92 -21.38 2.81
C THR A 89 -4.80 -21.29 1.78
N PRO A 90 -4.62 -22.28 0.90
CA PRO A 90 -3.71 -22.17 -0.24
C PRO A 90 -4.10 -21.02 -1.17
N VAL A 91 -3.12 -20.44 -1.88
CA VAL A 91 -3.35 -19.25 -2.74
C VAL A 91 -4.34 -19.54 -3.87
N PHE A 92 -4.32 -20.75 -4.43
CA PHE A 92 -5.15 -21.13 -5.58
C PHE A 92 -6.33 -22.05 -5.22
N ASP A 93 -6.46 -22.42 -3.96
CA ASP A 93 -7.54 -23.23 -3.42
C ASP A 93 -8.04 -22.58 -2.13
N GLY A 94 -8.47 -21.32 -2.27
CA GLY A 94 -8.96 -20.51 -1.17
C GLY A 94 -10.40 -20.84 -0.80
N ALA A 95 -10.84 -20.32 0.35
CA ALA A 95 -12.23 -20.43 0.78
C ALA A 95 -13.18 -19.72 -0.18
N SER A 96 -14.30 -20.34 -0.48
CA SER A 96 -15.40 -19.74 -1.24
C SER A 96 -16.20 -18.75 -0.37
N VAL A 97 -17.09 -18.00 -1.00
CA VAL A 97 -18.00 -17.10 -0.27
C VAL A 97 -18.94 -17.90 0.65
N ASP A 98 -19.36 -19.07 0.18
CA ASP A 98 -20.25 -19.96 0.94
C ASP A 98 -19.56 -20.49 2.20
N ASP A 99 -18.30 -20.89 2.09
CA ASP A 99 -17.49 -21.33 3.24
C ASP A 99 -17.36 -20.24 4.30
N VAL A 100 -17.11 -19.01 3.88
CA VAL A 100 -17.01 -17.86 4.80
C VAL A 100 -18.38 -17.58 5.47
N THR A 101 -19.46 -17.68 4.71
CA THR A 101 -20.82 -17.48 5.24
C THR A 101 -21.18 -18.59 6.25
N ASP A 102 -20.82 -19.82 5.98
CA ASP A 102 -21.05 -20.94 6.90
C ASP A 102 -20.20 -20.79 8.18
N MET A 103 -18.97 -20.29 8.08
CA MET A 103 -18.16 -19.96 9.25
C MET A 103 -18.78 -18.85 10.10
N LEU A 104 -19.37 -17.80 9.48
CA LEU A 104 -20.13 -16.77 10.22
C LEU A 104 -21.32 -17.36 10.95
N LYS A 105 -22.11 -18.24 10.31
CA LYS A 105 -23.22 -18.96 10.95
C LYS A 105 -22.73 -19.79 12.14
N PHE A 106 -21.68 -20.54 11.93
CA PHE A 106 -21.09 -21.39 12.97
C PHE A 106 -20.59 -20.57 14.17
N ALA A 107 -20.03 -19.39 13.90
CA ALA A 107 -19.68 -18.43 14.93
C ALA A 107 -20.92 -17.78 15.62
N GLY A 108 -22.12 -17.92 15.05
CA GLY A 108 -23.35 -17.30 15.55
C GLY A 108 -23.47 -15.81 15.18
N LEU A 109 -22.80 -15.42 14.13
CA LEU A 109 -22.80 -14.06 13.59
C LEU A 109 -23.82 -13.93 12.43
N PRO A 110 -24.24 -12.68 12.08
CA PRO A 110 -25.07 -12.45 10.92
C PRO A 110 -24.37 -12.91 9.62
N GLU A 111 -25.09 -13.57 8.74
CA GLU A 111 -24.59 -14.05 7.44
C GLU A 111 -24.05 -12.90 6.55
N SER A 112 -24.62 -11.71 6.71
CA SER A 112 -24.18 -10.51 5.98
C SER A 112 -22.83 -9.95 6.44
N GLY A 113 -22.29 -10.39 7.59
CA GLY A 113 -21.11 -9.79 8.20
C GLY A 113 -21.29 -8.32 8.60
N GLN A 114 -22.53 -7.86 8.71
CA GLN A 114 -22.87 -6.48 9.05
C GLN A 114 -23.56 -6.40 10.40
N THR A 115 -23.40 -5.29 11.09
CA THR A 115 -24.02 -5.04 12.38
C THR A 115 -24.43 -3.58 12.54
N ALA A 116 -25.39 -3.34 13.44
CA ALA A 116 -25.83 -1.99 13.74
C ALA A 116 -24.80 -1.27 14.62
N LEU A 117 -24.31 -0.13 14.14
CA LEU A 117 -23.39 0.73 14.87
C LEU A 117 -24.03 2.05 15.27
N TYR A 118 -23.42 2.72 16.24
CA TYR A 118 -23.85 4.00 16.77
C TYR A 118 -22.71 5.03 16.63
N ASP A 119 -23.06 6.27 16.32
CA ASP A 119 -22.08 7.37 16.31
C ASP A 119 -21.64 7.65 17.76
N GLY A 120 -20.32 7.55 18.00
CA GLY A 120 -19.76 7.78 19.33
C GLY A 120 -19.86 9.22 19.84
N ARG A 121 -20.21 10.20 18.99
CA ARG A 121 -20.40 11.60 19.36
C ARG A 121 -21.86 11.93 19.67
N THR A 122 -22.78 11.47 18.83
CA THR A 122 -24.22 11.78 18.93
C THR A 122 -25.00 10.72 19.67
N GLY A 123 -24.51 9.47 19.72
CA GLY A 123 -25.22 8.33 20.26
C GLY A 123 -26.33 7.81 19.34
N GLU A 124 -26.49 8.36 18.15
CA GLU A 124 -27.50 7.95 17.18
C GLU A 124 -27.06 6.70 16.43
N LYS A 125 -28.02 5.83 16.12
CA LYS A 125 -27.79 4.65 15.29
C LYS A 125 -27.58 5.06 13.84
N PHE A 126 -26.61 4.42 13.14
CA PHE A 126 -26.46 4.60 11.69
C PHE A 126 -27.69 4.05 10.94
N ASP A 127 -28.06 4.73 9.85
CA ASP A 127 -29.25 4.36 9.03
C ASP A 127 -29.10 2.97 8.41
N ARG A 128 -27.89 2.52 8.17
CA ARG A 128 -27.59 1.21 7.59
C ARG A 128 -26.66 0.41 8.48
N GLU A 129 -26.78 -0.89 8.41
CA GLU A 129 -25.83 -1.81 9.01
C GLU A 129 -24.46 -1.66 8.34
N VAL A 130 -23.40 -1.80 9.11
CA VAL A 130 -22.02 -1.56 8.70
C VAL A 130 -21.24 -2.87 8.79
N THR A 131 -20.39 -3.14 7.79
CA THR A 131 -19.45 -4.26 7.83
C THR A 131 -18.43 -4.04 8.93
N VAL A 132 -18.35 -4.98 9.85
CA VAL A 132 -17.41 -4.99 10.98
C VAL A 132 -16.65 -6.31 10.95
N GLY A 133 -15.41 -6.30 11.36
CA GLY A 133 -14.61 -7.49 11.47
C GLY A 133 -13.16 -7.21 11.81
N ILE A 134 -12.34 -8.22 11.72
CA ILE A 134 -10.91 -8.15 12.04
C ILE A 134 -10.12 -8.42 10.77
N ILE A 135 -9.19 -7.52 10.46
CA ILE A 135 -8.32 -7.60 9.30
C ILE A 135 -6.86 -7.48 9.72
N TYR A 136 -5.97 -8.19 9.04
CA TYR A 136 -4.53 -8.04 9.22
C TYR A 136 -4.03 -6.77 8.56
N MET A 137 -3.48 -5.85 9.33
CA MET A 137 -3.06 -4.53 8.85
C MET A 137 -1.59 -4.30 9.12
N LEU A 138 -0.85 -3.89 8.08
CA LEU A 138 0.55 -3.52 8.16
C LEU A 138 0.71 -2.01 8.05
N LYS A 139 1.48 -1.42 8.94
CA LYS A 139 1.97 -0.05 8.79
C LYS A 139 3.31 -0.09 8.07
N LEU A 140 3.35 0.45 6.85
CA LEU A 140 4.58 0.50 6.05
C LEU A 140 5.49 1.64 6.52
N TYR A 141 6.80 1.39 6.45
CA TYR A 141 7.83 2.39 6.77
C TYR A 141 8.06 3.31 5.57
N HIS A 142 7.07 4.15 5.29
CA HIS A 142 7.14 5.16 4.23
C HIS A 142 7.06 6.55 4.85
N MET A 143 8.16 6.99 5.45
CA MET A 143 8.23 8.28 6.10
C MET A 143 8.49 9.42 5.12
N VAL A 144 7.98 10.60 5.41
CA VAL A 144 8.18 11.81 4.60
C VAL A 144 9.65 12.18 4.54
N ASP A 145 10.38 12.07 5.65
CA ASP A 145 11.79 12.41 5.74
C ASP A 145 12.67 11.61 4.76
N ASP A 146 12.31 10.36 4.50
CA ASP A 146 13.01 9.53 3.53
C ASP A 146 12.70 9.90 2.07
N LYS A 147 11.58 10.55 1.82
CA LYS A 147 11.07 10.87 0.48
C LYS A 147 11.19 12.34 0.11
N ILE A 148 11.22 13.23 1.09
CA ILE A 148 11.37 14.66 0.83
C ILE A 148 12.72 14.92 0.17
N HIS A 149 12.69 15.69 -0.91
CA HIS A 149 13.88 16.04 -1.66
C HIS A 149 13.71 17.41 -2.29
N ALA A 150 14.79 18.22 -2.23
CA ALA A 150 14.87 19.50 -2.88
C ALA A 150 16.29 19.70 -3.43
N ARG A 151 16.41 20.48 -4.47
CA ARG A 151 17.70 20.82 -5.11
C ARG A 151 17.68 22.28 -5.57
N SER A 152 18.78 22.98 -5.31
CA SER A 152 19.12 24.23 -5.99
C SER A 152 20.21 23.99 -7.03
N THR A 153 21.42 23.66 -6.57
CA THR A 153 22.56 23.27 -7.39
C THR A 153 23.06 21.89 -6.92
N GLY A 154 23.68 21.14 -7.80
CA GLY A 154 24.19 19.81 -7.48
C GLY A 154 25.01 19.23 -8.62
N PRO A 155 25.32 17.94 -8.60
CA PRO A 155 26.12 17.28 -9.62
C PRO A 155 25.38 17.20 -10.94
N TYR A 156 26.14 17.26 -12.04
CA TYR A 156 25.65 17.17 -13.41
C TYR A 156 26.32 16.02 -14.15
N SER A 157 25.68 15.51 -15.20
CA SER A 157 26.26 14.55 -16.12
C SER A 157 27.46 15.16 -16.86
N LEU A 158 28.49 14.37 -17.10
CA LEU A 158 29.71 14.85 -17.79
C LEU A 158 29.47 15.16 -19.27
N VAL A 159 28.64 14.35 -19.96
CA VAL A 159 28.44 14.48 -21.41
C VAL A 159 27.34 15.49 -21.72
N THR A 160 26.15 15.29 -21.16
CA THR A 160 24.97 16.13 -21.48
C THR A 160 24.84 17.36 -20.62
N GLN A 161 25.65 17.49 -19.56
CA GLN A 161 25.56 18.57 -18.57
C GLN A 161 24.16 18.76 -17.93
N GLN A 162 23.36 17.71 -17.97
CA GLN A 162 22.05 17.68 -17.33
C GLN A 162 22.19 17.31 -15.85
N PRO A 163 21.27 17.78 -14.97
CA PRO A 163 21.24 17.33 -13.58
C PRO A 163 21.11 15.82 -13.49
N LEU A 164 21.85 15.21 -12.56
CA LEU A 164 21.68 13.77 -12.25
C LEU A 164 20.30 13.52 -11.66
N GLY A 165 19.80 12.27 -11.76
CA GLY A 165 18.54 11.85 -11.15
C GLY A 165 18.73 11.21 -9.78
N GLY A 166 17.64 11.17 -8.99
CA GLY A 166 17.57 10.47 -7.71
C GLY A 166 17.99 11.27 -6.49
N LYS A 167 17.31 11.00 -5.36
CA LYS A 167 17.56 11.66 -4.07
C LYS A 167 18.99 11.41 -3.55
N ALA A 168 19.49 10.18 -3.69
CA ALA A 168 20.82 9.79 -3.19
C ALA A 168 21.97 10.59 -3.84
N GLN A 169 21.79 11.01 -5.09
CA GLN A 169 22.77 11.78 -5.85
C GLN A 169 22.51 13.29 -5.80
N PHE A 170 21.62 13.73 -4.93
CA PHE A 170 21.17 15.11 -4.88
C PHE A 170 20.73 15.62 -6.27
N GLY A 171 19.95 14.76 -6.97
CA GLY A 171 19.55 14.97 -8.35
C GLY A 171 18.29 15.82 -8.48
N GLY A 172 17.99 16.23 -9.72
CA GLY A 172 16.78 16.95 -10.07
C GLY A 172 15.62 16.03 -10.44
N GLN A 173 14.43 16.62 -10.55
CA GLN A 173 13.25 15.93 -11.04
C GLN A 173 13.30 15.80 -12.57
N ARG A 174 12.77 14.72 -13.10
CA ARG A 174 12.64 14.52 -14.54
C ARG A 174 11.42 15.31 -15.06
N PHE A 175 11.67 16.19 -15.99
CA PHE A 175 10.63 16.86 -16.78
C PHE A 175 10.49 16.13 -18.12
N GLY A 176 9.50 15.24 -18.20
CA GLY A 176 9.33 14.37 -19.35
C GLY A 176 8.59 15.02 -20.51
N GLU A 177 8.37 14.27 -21.60
CA GLU A 177 7.69 14.74 -22.79
C GLU A 177 6.23 15.16 -22.52
N MET A 178 5.52 14.40 -21.68
CA MET A 178 4.13 14.72 -21.35
C MET A 178 4.01 16.02 -20.54
N GLU A 179 4.96 16.31 -19.67
CA GLU A 179 5.04 17.57 -18.91
C GLU A 179 5.32 18.76 -19.83
N VAL A 180 6.13 18.56 -20.88
CA VAL A 180 6.35 19.57 -21.93
C VAL A 180 5.06 19.86 -22.65
N TRP A 181 4.30 18.87 -23.07
CA TRP A 181 2.99 19.03 -23.70
C TRP A 181 2.01 19.82 -22.83
N ALA A 182 2.05 19.61 -21.53
CA ALA A 182 1.21 20.36 -20.59
C ALA A 182 1.53 21.87 -20.59
N LEU A 183 2.82 22.24 -20.63
CA LEU A 183 3.21 23.66 -20.72
C LEU A 183 2.91 24.25 -22.09
N GLU A 184 3.04 23.49 -23.17
CA GLU A 184 2.65 23.90 -24.51
C GLU A 184 1.14 24.18 -24.58
N ALA A 185 0.31 23.32 -23.97
CA ALA A 185 -1.14 23.52 -23.91
C ALA A 185 -1.53 24.80 -23.17
N TYR A 186 -0.78 25.21 -22.16
CA TYR A 186 -0.97 26.48 -21.47
C TYR A 186 -0.39 27.71 -22.25
N GLY A 187 0.43 27.49 -23.26
CA GLY A 187 1.15 28.56 -23.96
C GLY A 187 2.24 29.22 -23.12
N ALA A 188 2.76 28.51 -22.10
CA ALA A 188 3.79 29.03 -21.18
C ALA A 188 5.20 28.91 -21.78
N ALA A 189 5.49 29.63 -22.86
CA ALA A 189 6.73 29.48 -23.64
C ALA A 189 7.99 29.87 -22.83
N TYR A 190 7.97 30.94 -22.08
CA TYR A 190 9.11 31.39 -21.28
C TYR A 190 9.43 30.42 -20.15
N THR A 191 8.41 29.87 -19.47
CA THR A 191 8.60 28.86 -18.42
C THR A 191 9.21 27.60 -19.02
N LEU A 192 8.73 27.16 -20.19
CA LEU A 192 9.29 26.00 -20.88
C LEU A 192 10.76 26.22 -21.27
N GLN A 193 11.06 27.38 -21.83
CA GLN A 193 12.43 27.76 -22.20
C GLN A 193 13.35 27.76 -20.98
N GLU A 194 12.93 28.35 -19.86
CA GLU A 194 13.70 28.36 -18.62
C GLU A 194 14.00 26.95 -18.13
N ILE A 195 13.00 26.06 -18.13
CA ILE A 195 13.17 24.67 -17.66
C ILE A 195 14.13 23.90 -18.56
N LEU A 196 14.07 24.09 -19.87
CA LEU A 196 14.88 23.37 -20.85
C LEU A 196 16.32 23.88 -20.94
N THR A 197 16.59 25.14 -20.60
CA THR A 197 17.90 25.79 -20.78
C THR A 197 18.61 26.04 -19.45
N VAL A 198 18.30 27.14 -18.80
CA VAL A 198 19.04 27.62 -17.61
C VAL A 198 18.88 26.74 -16.38
N LYS A 199 17.79 26.02 -16.25
CA LYS A 199 17.59 25.04 -15.18
C LYS A 199 18.16 23.65 -15.49
N SER A 200 18.56 23.36 -16.71
CA SER A 200 19.02 22.05 -17.14
C SER A 200 20.47 22.05 -17.59
N ASP A 201 20.73 22.26 -18.87
CA ASP A 201 22.00 21.95 -19.52
C ASP A 201 22.74 23.15 -20.15
N ASP A 202 22.25 24.37 -20.01
CA ASP A 202 22.98 25.59 -20.37
C ASP A 202 23.99 25.98 -19.29
N VAL A 203 25.26 25.63 -19.50
CA VAL A 203 26.35 25.85 -18.53
C VAL A 203 26.60 27.33 -18.25
N ALA A 204 26.61 28.16 -19.30
CA ALA A 204 26.84 29.59 -19.19
C ALA A 204 25.62 30.30 -18.58
N GLY A 205 24.42 29.94 -19.03
CA GLY A 205 23.15 30.49 -18.55
C GLY A 205 22.93 30.24 -17.07
N ARG A 206 23.25 29.06 -16.57
CA ARG A 206 23.16 28.74 -15.13
C ARG A 206 23.92 29.74 -14.25
N THR A 207 25.16 30.05 -14.61
CA THR A 207 25.98 30.95 -13.84
C THR A 207 25.44 32.41 -13.89
N LYS A 208 25.02 32.86 -15.05
CA LYS A 208 24.42 34.19 -15.22
C LYS A 208 23.14 34.33 -14.38
N VAL A 209 22.24 33.32 -14.40
CA VAL A 209 21.01 33.36 -13.62
C VAL A 209 21.28 33.48 -12.11
N TYR A 210 22.28 32.77 -11.58
CA TYR A 210 22.65 32.94 -10.17
C TYR A 210 23.20 34.35 -9.89
N GLU A 211 23.97 34.92 -10.80
CA GLU A 211 24.46 36.30 -10.65
C GLU A 211 23.29 37.30 -10.66
N THR A 212 22.32 37.16 -11.58
CA THR A 212 21.14 38.05 -11.65
C THR A 212 20.26 37.94 -10.41
N ILE A 213 20.02 36.71 -9.90
CA ILE A 213 19.28 36.53 -8.65
C ILE A 213 19.99 37.20 -7.45
N VAL A 214 21.32 37.09 -7.36
CA VAL A 214 22.08 37.72 -6.26
C VAL A 214 22.06 39.26 -6.39
N LYS A 215 22.10 39.77 -7.62
CA LYS A 215 22.01 41.21 -7.89
C LYS A 215 20.60 41.79 -7.74
N GLY A 216 19.56 40.95 -7.82
CA GLY A 216 18.17 41.34 -7.78
C GLY A 216 17.62 41.81 -9.13
N ASP A 217 18.29 41.42 -10.21
CA ASP A 217 17.83 41.69 -11.58
C ASP A 217 16.90 40.58 -12.07
N ASP A 218 15.94 40.91 -12.93
CA ASP A 218 14.95 39.93 -13.42
C ASP A 218 15.26 39.40 -14.83
N ASP A 219 16.19 40.03 -15.54
CA ASP A 219 16.52 39.69 -16.93
C ASP A 219 17.60 38.61 -16.99
N PHE A 220 17.36 37.57 -17.77
CA PHE A 220 18.35 36.57 -18.11
C PHE A 220 18.30 36.21 -19.59
N GLU A 221 19.45 35.97 -20.17
CA GLU A 221 19.58 35.48 -21.54
C GLU A 221 19.83 33.96 -21.49
N SER A 222 19.03 33.17 -22.20
CA SER A 222 19.24 31.75 -22.39
C SER A 222 20.25 31.51 -23.51
N GLY A 223 21.17 30.57 -23.28
CA GLY A 223 22.11 30.10 -24.27
C GLY A 223 21.60 28.86 -25.01
N ILE A 224 22.52 28.19 -25.72
CA ILE A 224 22.24 26.93 -26.42
C ILE A 224 22.48 25.79 -25.43
N PRO A 225 21.52 24.83 -25.30
CA PRO A 225 21.69 23.65 -24.46
C PRO A 225 22.89 22.78 -24.92
N GLU A 226 23.68 22.29 -23.97
CA GLU A 226 24.83 21.45 -24.28
C GLU A 226 24.43 20.11 -24.91
N SER A 227 23.27 19.57 -24.58
CA SER A 227 22.71 18.39 -25.25
C SER A 227 22.50 18.61 -26.76
N PHE A 228 22.15 19.80 -27.17
CA PHE A 228 22.08 20.17 -28.58
C PHE A 228 23.46 20.19 -29.26
N ASN A 229 24.47 20.71 -28.58
CA ASN A 229 25.85 20.66 -29.09
C ASN A 229 26.34 19.23 -29.28
N VAL A 230 26.03 18.34 -28.38
CA VAL A 230 26.32 16.90 -28.50
C VAL A 230 25.63 16.32 -29.74
N LEU A 231 24.33 16.60 -29.93
CA LEU A 231 23.58 16.15 -31.13
C LEU A 231 24.23 16.65 -32.43
N VAL A 232 24.62 17.92 -32.48
CA VAL A 232 25.31 18.48 -33.65
C VAL A 232 26.63 17.74 -33.95
N LYS A 233 27.38 17.38 -32.91
CA LYS A 233 28.61 16.61 -33.05
C LYS A 233 28.35 15.19 -33.52
N GLU A 234 27.32 14.54 -33.04
CA GLU A 234 26.89 13.22 -33.49
C GLU A 234 26.44 13.23 -34.94
N ILE A 235 25.64 14.21 -35.37
CA ILE A 235 25.22 14.37 -36.77
C ILE A 235 26.45 14.56 -37.69
N ARG A 236 27.40 15.43 -37.32
CA ARG A 236 28.62 15.65 -38.06
C ARG A 236 29.50 14.40 -38.14
N SER A 237 29.47 13.54 -37.11
CA SER A 237 30.21 12.26 -37.17
C SER A 237 29.65 11.30 -38.20
N LEU A 238 28.41 11.45 -38.57
CA LEU A 238 27.76 10.73 -39.70
C LEU A 238 28.03 11.34 -41.07
N ALA A 239 28.99 12.26 -41.19
CA ALA A 239 29.34 13.02 -42.38
C ALA A 239 28.23 13.94 -42.91
N LEU A 240 27.25 14.29 -42.07
CA LEU A 240 26.23 15.29 -42.39
C LEU A 240 26.68 16.67 -41.89
N ASN A 241 26.54 17.71 -42.70
CA ASN A 241 26.83 19.07 -42.27
C ASN A 241 25.58 19.75 -41.74
N LEU A 242 25.66 20.24 -40.48
CA LEU A 242 24.64 21.05 -39.83
C LEU A 242 25.23 22.40 -39.50
N GLU A 243 24.66 23.47 -40.09
CA GLU A 243 25.02 24.87 -39.81
C GLU A 243 23.83 25.60 -39.21
N LEU A 244 24.10 26.34 -38.14
CA LEU A 244 23.13 27.22 -37.48
C LEU A 244 23.35 28.63 -38.05
N ASN A 245 22.31 29.16 -38.66
CA ASN A 245 22.32 30.54 -39.18
C ASN A 245 21.66 31.49 -38.15
#